data_4517d93dc9261e3554760bf8259338b1
#
_entry.id   4517d93dc9261e3554760bf8259338b1
#
_cell.length_a   1.000
_cell.length_b   1.000
_cell.length_c   1.000
_cell.angle_alpha   90.00
_cell.angle_beta   90.00
_cell.angle_gamma   90.00
#
_symmetry.space_group_name_H-M   'P 1'
#
loop_
_entity.id
_entity.type
_entity.pdbx_description
1 polymer ?
#
loop_
_entity_poly.entity_id
_entity_poly.type
_entity_poly.pdbx_seq_one_letter_code
_entity_poly.pdbx_strand_id
1 'polypeptide(L)'
;MRATGRRPDMSTEIPPHVLYASPVPLNAPNGGPKEQTLPLSLIAHVISFVEDVGDIARMTRTCRLMYYMTLPVLYERVTLRSYPETRYVDGRPEGYGSGSPFAMGLSGLASGNSAPLVKEFTVTGAWSEPGIDEYSRGKIPDSTIMLGIALRAAMDRMTHLRSLTWNLDSKPTKSIYQGLALRPTLTSLSLRFPRTRSPRPIVLVPPMPNLRSLRVSDIDPLCYPDDISVLILNAKXLDDLRIHWSPRMRQEAEPSINLRTIFGKCLEAGYRLRVTHVGLQNFYGPNTGDLQEIFDSDYTQSTDFIDTFGGTYSRPTTIWVDETWKHIPGPKYFKNFKKNRISEPALEHAKILTLCDGLEELYMIGGNATTTYTRDTNGDTQSPACATPATSCSTPGSFQEKEAANTCKAYLRALTINHGQTLTKLLLCDQWPLSGTQIGELVSKCPKLEQLGFALDRDAGGAMTLLAPFFANLKAVRILANHNTAAILEEPGLASLLDGTRTEPLYWKCLNATVRYCGIADVVLKLDPAVQMMDEEGNYEWRNVVTVASREDVQKFEIWRLDALEL
;
A
#
# COMPACT_ATOMS: atom_id res chain seq x y z
N MET A 1 -27.87 -44.80 27.97
CA MET A 1 -27.59 -43.60 28.81
C MET A 1 -26.86 -42.56 27.96
N ARG A 2 -27.57 -41.50 27.55
CA ARG A 2 -26.94 -40.36 26.83
C ARG A 2 -26.51 -39.32 27.86
N ALA A 3 -25.23 -39.12 28.01
CA ALA A 3 -24.70 -38.02 28.83
C ALA A 3 -24.98 -36.71 28.11
N THR A 4 -25.97 -35.97 28.58
CA THR A 4 -26.20 -34.59 28.17
C THR A 4 -25.19 -33.71 28.91
N GLY A 5 -24.00 -33.57 28.32
CA GLY A 5 -23.03 -32.58 28.79
C GLY A 5 -23.56 -31.18 28.48
N ARG A 6 -24.11 -30.49 29.46
CA ARG A 6 -24.36 -29.04 29.33
C ARG A 6 -23.03 -28.36 29.10
N ARG A 7 -22.85 -27.74 27.96
CA ARG A 7 -21.75 -26.77 27.76
C ARG A 7 -21.94 -25.63 28.77
N PRO A 8 -20.91 -25.24 29.51
CA PRO A 8 -21.04 -24.10 30.40
C PRO A 8 -21.42 -22.86 29.56
N ASP A 9 -22.40 -22.15 30.03
CA ASP A 9 -22.88 -20.91 29.44
C ASP A 9 -21.77 -19.84 29.57
N MET A 10 -21.09 -19.54 28.45
CA MET A 10 -19.97 -18.58 28.40
C MET A 10 -20.46 -17.14 28.22
N SER A 11 -21.73 -16.87 28.58
CA SER A 11 -22.34 -15.55 28.32
C SER A 11 -21.97 -14.46 29.32
N THR A 12 -21.15 -14.75 30.32
CA THR A 12 -20.65 -13.67 31.20
C THR A 12 -19.47 -12.98 30.53
N GLU A 13 -19.76 -11.97 29.73
CA GLU A 13 -18.75 -11.03 29.24
C GLU A 13 -18.16 -10.29 30.43
N ILE A 14 -16.93 -10.65 30.80
CA ILE A 14 -16.18 -9.87 31.80
C ILE A 14 -15.77 -8.56 31.11
N PRO A 15 -16.26 -7.40 31.57
CA PRO A 15 -15.85 -6.14 30.96
C PRO A 15 -14.33 -5.98 30.97
N PRO A 16 -13.73 -5.45 29.90
CA PRO A 16 -12.26 -5.34 29.83
C PRO A 16 -11.62 -4.61 31.01
N HIS A 17 -12.30 -3.61 31.55
CA HIS A 17 -11.77 -2.85 32.71
C HIS A 17 -11.70 -3.70 33.99
N VAL A 18 -12.53 -4.72 34.12
CA VAL A 18 -12.49 -5.62 35.30
C VAL A 18 -11.31 -6.60 35.16
N LEU A 19 -11.02 -7.05 33.94
CA LEU A 19 -9.88 -7.91 33.66
C LEU A 19 -8.55 -7.23 34.02
N TYR A 20 -8.44 -5.93 33.84
CA TYR A 20 -7.21 -5.18 34.07
C TYR A 20 -7.08 -4.63 35.50
N ALA A 21 -8.14 -4.67 36.29
CA ALA A 21 -8.18 -4.09 37.65
C ALA A 21 -7.73 -5.04 38.75
N SER A 22 -7.84 -6.35 38.54
CA SER A 22 -7.58 -7.34 39.61
C SER A 22 -6.22 -8.03 39.40
N PRO A 23 -5.35 -8.03 40.42
CA PRO A 23 -4.15 -8.84 40.39
C PRO A 23 -4.52 -10.33 40.44
N VAL A 24 -4.05 -11.09 39.47
CA VAL A 24 -4.25 -12.55 39.45
C VAL A 24 -2.97 -13.22 39.91
N PRO A 25 -3.01 -14.04 40.98
CA PRO A 25 -1.86 -14.80 41.37
C PRO A 25 -1.55 -15.87 40.29
N LEU A 26 -0.34 -15.82 39.78
CA LEU A 26 0.11 -16.76 38.75
C LEU A 26 0.42 -18.17 39.28
N ASN A 27 0.13 -18.44 40.55
CA ASN A 27 0.57 -19.64 41.24
C ASN A 27 -0.51 -20.63 41.64
N ALA A 28 -0.14 -21.88 41.52
CA ALA A 28 -0.86 -23.00 42.09
C ALA A 28 -0.68 -23.03 43.63
N PRO A 29 -1.57 -23.70 44.36
CA PRO A 29 -1.78 -23.53 45.81
C PRO A 29 -0.75 -24.18 46.74
N ASN A 30 0.50 -24.35 46.34
CA ASN A 30 1.51 -24.98 47.22
C ASN A 30 2.66 -24.01 47.52
N GLY A 31 2.61 -23.44 48.69
CA GLY A 31 3.53 -22.63 49.44
C GLY A 31 5.02 -22.51 49.04
N GLY A 32 5.28 -21.89 47.87
CA GLY A 32 6.61 -21.39 47.54
C GLY A 32 6.79 -19.93 47.93
N PRO A 33 8.00 -19.36 47.84
CA PRO A 33 8.26 -17.97 48.20
C PRO A 33 7.33 -17.04 47.39
N LYS A 34 6.89 -15.95 48.04
CA LYS A 34 5.93 -14.95 47.48
C LYS A 34 6.37 -14.51 46.08
N GLU A 35 5.92 -15.22 45.09
CA GLU A 35 6.14 -14.81 43.70
C GLU A 35 5.39 -13.50 43.45
N GLN A 36 6.09 -12.55 42.89
CA GLN A 36 5.50 -11.26 42.54
C GLN A 36 4.42 -11.47 41.47
N THR A 37 3.20 -11.14 41.82
CA THR A 37 2.10 -11.18 40.87
C THR A 37 2.24 -10.01 39.89
N LEU A 38 2.43 -10.32 38.60
CA LEU A 38 2.44 -9.29 37.55
C LEU A 38 1.04 -8.73 37.36
N PRO A 39 0.87 -7.41 37.43
CA PRO A 39 -0.41 -6.80 37.07
C PRO A 39 -0.87 -7.21 35.67
N LEU A 40 -2.17 -7.40 35.50
CA LEU A 40 -2.74 -7.80 34.20
C LEU A 40 -2.42 -6.79 33.08
N SER A 41 -2.34 -5.49 33.44
CA SER A 41 -1.94 -4.45 32.49
C SER A 41 -0.53 -4.65 31.94
N LEU A 42 0.40 -5.12 32.77
CA LEU A 42 1.76 -5.43 32.30
C LEU A 42 1.78 -6.67 31.42
N ILE A 43 0.99 -7.69 31.74
CA ILE A 43 0.85 -8.88 30.89
C ILE A 43 0.27 -8.47 29.52
N ALA A 44 -0.78 -7.64 29.52
CA ALA A 44 -1.35 -7.12 28.27
C ALA A 44 -0.32 -6.32 27.46
N HIS A 45 0.49 -5.52 28.15
CA HIS A 45 1.53 -4.74 27.52
C HIS A 45 2.64 -5.65 26.90
N VAL A 46 3.03 -6.69 27.61
CA VAL A 46 3.98 -7.70 27.07
C VAL A 46 3.40 -8.37 25.83
N ILE A 47 2.12 -8.77 25.88
CA ILE A 47 1.43 -9.40 24.73
C ILE A 47 1.42 -8.45 23.52
N SER A 48 1.30 -7.15 23.75
CA SER A 48 1.25 -6.17 22.65
C SER A 48 2.55 -6.07 21.84
N PHE A 49 3.67 -6.61 22.37
CA PHE A 49 4.94 -6.69 21.64
C PHE A 49 5.12 -8.00 20.86
N VAL A 50 4.19 -8.93 21.00
CA VAL A 50 4.24 -10.19 20.23
C VAL A 50 3.61 -9.92 18.85
N GLU A 51 4.46 -9.90 17.84
CA GLU A 51 4.02 -9.58 16.46
C GLU A 51 3.52 -10.81 15.70
N ASP A 52 4.07 -11.99 15.99
CA ASP A 52 3.71 -13.22 15.30
C ASP A 52 2.33 -13.72 15.75
N VAL A 53 1.40 -13.78 14.81
CA VAL A 53 0.02 -14.24 15.04
C VAL A 53 -0.01 -15.71 15.48
N GLY A 54 0.93 -16.53 14.97
CA GLY A 54 1.06 -17.92 15.37
C GLY A 54 1.43 -18.07 16.85
N ASP A 55 2.33 -17.21 17.33
CA ASP A 55 2.72 -17.21 18.75
C ASP A 55 1.54 -16.74 19.63
N ILE A 56 0.82 -15.70 19.21
CA ILE A 56 -0.39 -15.27 19.92
C ILE A 56 -1.40 -16.43 19.98
N ALA A 57 -1.59 -17.15 18.87
CA ALA A 57 -2.49 -18.31 18.82
C ALA A 57 -2.00 -19.47 19.71
N ARG A 58 -0.68 -19.67 19.83
CA ARG A 58 -0.12 -20.66 20.78
C ARG A 58 -0.38 -20.23 22.22
N MET A 59 -0.21 -18.93 22.52
CA MET A 59 -0.46 -18.37 23.84
C MET A 59 -1.91 -18.57 24.30
N THR A 60 -2.90 -18.50 23.40
CA THR A 60 -4.32 -18.76 23.76
C THR A 60 -4.52 -20.15 24.33
N ARG A 61 -3.62 -21.09 24.05
CA ARG A 61 -3.73 -22.50 24.42
C ARG A 61 -2.99 -22.85 25.71
N THR A 62 -2.25 -21.90 26.32
CA THR A 62 -1.43 -22.16 27.51
C THR A 62 -2.22 -22.20 28.79
N CYS A 63 -3.07 -21.20 29.03
CA CYS A 63 -3.92 -21.16 30.23
C CYS A 63 -5.14 -20.24 29.98
N ARG A 64 -6.12 -20.34 30.90
CA ARG A 64 -7.36 -19.57 30.80
C ARG A 64 -7.12 -18.06 30.80
N LEU A 65 -6.19 -17.57 31.60
CA LEU A 65 -5.83 -16.15 31.62
C LEU A 65 -5.30 -15.68 30.29
N MET A 66 -4.32 -16.38 29.73
CA MET A 66 -3.74 -16.05 28.42
C MET A 66 -4.78 -16.12 27.32
N TYR A 67 -5.68 -17.12 27.38
CA TYR A 67 -6.79 -17.21 26.41
C TYR A 67 -7.60 -15.90 26.37
N TYR A 68 -8.05 -15.40 27.53
CA TYR A 68 -8.87 -14.18 27.55
C TYR A 68 -8.07 -12.93 27.18
N MET A 69 -6.79 -12.89 27.50
CA MET A 69 -5.96 -11.71 27.24
C MET A 69 -5.50 -11.61 25.77
N THR A 70 -5.24 -12.76 25.14
CA THR A 70 -4.74 -12.78 23.76
C THR A 70 -5.87 -12.80 22.72
N LEU A 71 -7.06 -13.30 23.11
CA LEU A 71 -8.18 -13.44 22.17
C LEU A 71 -8.57 -12.11 21.48
N PRO A 72 -8.66 -10.96 22.20
CA PRO A 72 -8.96 -9.68 21.54
C PRO A 72 -7.89 -9.27 20.51
N VAL A 73 -6.63 -9.56 20.78
CA VAL A 73 -5.52 -9.27 19.85
C VAL A 73 -5.59 -10.18 18.65
N LEU A 74 -5.82 -11.48 18.89
CA LEU A 74 -5.87 -12.50 17.84
C LEU A 74 -7.03 -12.25 16.85
N TYR A 75 -8.18 -11.81 17.35
CA TYR A 75 -9.37 -11.59 16.52
C TYR A 75 -9.59 -10.13 16.12
N GLU A 76 -8.69 -9.22 16.47
CA GLU A 76 -8.80 -7.81 16.09
C GLU A 76 -8.85 -7.63 14.57
N ARG A 77 -8.00 -8.38 13.86
CA ARG A 77 -7.91 -8.39 12.40
C ARG A 77 -8.18 -9.80 11.88
N VAL A 78 -9.26 -9.96 11.15
CA VAL A 78 -9.64 -11.27 10.60
C VAL A 78 -9.64 -11.19 9.08
N THR A 79 -8.88 -12.09 8.46
CA THR A 79 -8.85 -12.27 7.01
C THR A 79 -9.40 -13.65 6.65
N LEU A 80 -10.46 -13.66 5.87
CA LEU A 80 -11.01 -14.90 5.29
C LEU A 80 -10.60 -14.94 3.82
N ARG A 81 -9.82 -15.96 3.47
CA ARG A 81 -9.33 -16.14 2.11
C ARG A 81 -10.02 -17.33 1.43
N SER A 82 -10.66 -17.07 0.30
CA SER A 82 -11.25 -18.09 -0.55
C SER A 82 -10.23 -18.55 -1.60
N TYR A 83 -10.17 -19.84 -1.83
CA TYR A 83 -9.29 -20.45 -2.83
C TYR A 83 -10.14 -21.13 -3.91
N PRO A 84 -9.65 -21.17 -5.16
CA PRO A 84 -10.41 -21.79 -6.26
C PRO A 84 -10.49 -23.31 -6.12
N GLU A 85 -9.53 -23.91 -5.43
CA GLU A 85 -9.43 -25.35 -5.25
C GLU A 85 -9.22 -25.72 -3.80
N THR A 86 -9.54 -26.96 -3.45
CA THR A 86 -9.27 -27.49 -2.11
C THR A 86 -7.77 -27.55 -1.88
N ARG A 87 -7.32 -26.92 -0.82
CA ARG A 87 -5.91 -26.99 -0.42
C ARG A 87 -5.67 -28.20 0.45
N TYR A 88 -4.47 -28.76 0.33
CA TYR A 88 -4.03 -29.89 1.13
C TYR A 88 -2.77 -29.51 1.91
N VAL A 89 -2.74 -29.89 3.18
CA VAL A 89 -1.58 -29.75 4.06
C VAL A 89 -1.25 -31.15 4.56
N ASP A 90 -0.05 -31.63 4.28
CA ASP A 90 0.40 -32.99 4.62
C ASP A 90 -0.56 -34.08 4.10
N GLY A 91 -1.08 -33.89 2.88
CA GLY A 91 -1.98 -34.86 2.24
C GLY A 91 -3.42 -34.85 2.76
N ARG A 92 -3.76 -33.91 3.65
CA ARG A 92 -5.12 -33.76 4.18
C ARG A 92 -5.74 -32.45 3.73
N PRO A 93 -7.05 -32.43 3.43
CA PRO A 93 -7.68 -31.17 3.05
C PRO A 93 -7.58 -30.15 4.20
N GLU A 94 -7.18 -28.93 3.86
CA GLU A 94 -7.10 -27.84 4.84
C GLU A 94 -8.50 -27.47 5.33
N GLY A 95 -8.69 -27.51 6.64
CA GLY A 95 -9.99 -27.32 7.27
C GLY A 95 -10.46 -28.57 7.98
N TYR A 96 -11.59 -28.48 8.66
CA TYR A 96 -12.15 -29.61 9.39
C TYR A 96 -12.93 -30.52 8.42
N GLY A 97 -12.53 -31.77 8.33
CA GLY A 97 -13.12 -32.71 7.37
C GLY A 97 -12.91 -32.21 5.94
N SER A 98 -13.99 -32.01 5.22
CA SER A 98 -14.01 -31.48 3.86
C SER A 98 -14.35 -29.98 3.82
N GLY A 99 -14.49 -29.33 4.98
CA GLY A 99 -14.85 -27.92 5.04
C GLY A 99 -13.67 -27.01 4.69
N SER A 100 -13.91 -26.01 3.83
CA SER A 100 -12.87 -25.04 3.51
C SER A 100 -12.59 -24.11 4.71
N PRO A 101 -11.36 -23.66 4.90
CA PRO A 101 -11.02 -22.69 5.97
C PRO A 101 -11.88 -21.43 5.89
N PHE A 102 -12.20 -20.96 4.69
CA PHE A 102 -13.08 -19.81 4.45
C PHE A 102 -14.48 -20.06 5.06
N ALA A 103 -15.12 -21.17 4.69
CA ALA A 103 -16.47 -21.50 5.16
C ALA A 103 -16.50 -21.75 6.66
N MET A 104 -15.48 -22.43 7.19
CA MET A 104 -15.37 -22.71 8.62
C MET A 104 -15.12 -21.43 9.43
N GLY A 105 -14.25 -20.55 8.95
CA GLY A 105 -14.01 -19.24 9.58
C GLY A 105 -15.26 -18.40 9.60
N LEU A 106 -15.98 -18.35 8.47
CA LEU A 106 -17.23 -17.59 8.35
C LEU A 106 -18.31 -18.16 9.29
N SER A 107 -18.45 -19.47 9.35
CA SER A 107 -19.39 -20.13 10.27
C SER A 107 -19.01 -19.86 11.73
N GLY A 108 -17.72 -19.91 12.06
CA GLY A 108 -17.21 -19.59 13.39
C GLY A 108 -17.51 -18.15 13.82
N LEU A 109 -17.41 -17.20 12.91
CA LEU A 109 -17.74 -15.80 13.18
C LEU A 109 -19.27 -15.62 13.31
N ALA A 110 -20.05 -16.30 12.48
CA ALA A 110 -21.52 -16.19 12.51
C ALA A 110 -22.14 -16.84 13.75
N SER A 111 -21.52 -17.88 14.31
CA SER A 111 -22.08 -18.63 15.45
C SER A 111 -21.31 -18.45 16.76
N GLY A 112 -20.02 -18.17 16.68
CA GLY A 112 -19.13 -18.06 17.86
C GLY A 112 -19.18 -16.70 18.55
N ASN A 113 -18.40 -16.57 19.63
CA ASN A 113 -18.36 -15.37 20.47
C ASN A 113 -17.17 -14.44 20.13
N SER A 114 -16.40 -14.75 19.09
CA SER A 114 -15.24 -13.93 18.71
C SER A 114 -15.58 -12.76 17.79
N ALA A 115 -16.72 -12.79 17.12
CA ALA A 115 -17.11 -11.74 16.18
C ALA A 115 -17.14 -10.32 16.78
N PRO A 116 -17.60 -10.09 18.02
CA PRO A 116 -17.56 -8.74 18.60
C PRO A 116 -16.14 -8.17 18.76
N LEU A 117 -15.11 -9.01 18.78
CA LEU A 117 -13.72 -8.60 18.92
C LEU A 117 -13.13 -8.04 17.61
N VAL A 118 -13.79 -8.34 16.48
CA VAL A 118 -13.28 -7.98 15.15
C VAL A 118 -13.43 -6.48 14.92
N LYS A 119 -12.29 -5.82 14.64
CA LYS A 119 -12.25 -4.40 14.26
C LYS A 119 -11.96 -4.23 12.76
N GLU A 120 -11.16 -5.12 12.19
CA GLU A 120 -10.82 -5.11 10.78
C GLU A 120 -11.18 -6.45 10.15
N PHE A 121 -12.01 -6.42 9.12
CA PHE A 121 -12.49 -7.63 8.47
C PHE A 121 -12.14 -7.57 6.99
N THR A 122 -11.38 -8.56 6.54
CA THR A 122 -10.96 -8.69 5.14
C THR A 122 -11.51 -9.99 4.55
N VAL A 123 -12.19 -9.86 3.43
CA VAL A 123 -12.64 -11.01 2.64
C VAL A 123 -11.90 -10.95 1.30
N THR A 124 -11.13 -11.98 0.98
CA THR A 124 -10.22 -11.93 -0.18
C THR A 124 -10.15 -13.27 -0.90
N GLY A 125 -9.62 -13.26 -2.10
CA GLY A 125 -9.29 -14.46 -2.87
C GLY A 125 -10.24 -14.72 -4.03
N ALA A 126 -10.20 -15.95 -4.52
CA ALA A 126 -11.01 -16.37 -5.67
C ALA A 126 -12.43 -16.73 -5.23
N TRP A 127 -13.39 -16.17 -5.93
CA TRP A 127 -14.80 -16.51 -5.77
C TRP A 127 -15.43 -16.62 -7.16
N SER A 128 -15.64 -17.83 -7.63
CA SER A 128 -16.23 -18.04 -8.95
C SER A 128 -17.74 -17.82 -8.91
N GLU A 129 -18.22 -16.98 -9.79
CA GLU A 129 -19.65 -16.80 -10.03
C GLU A 129 -20.01 -17.52 -11.33
N PRO A 130 -20.59 -18.71 -11.27
CA PRO A 130 -21.06 -19.37 -12.48
C PRO A 130 -22.30 -18.65 -13.02
N GLY A 131 -22.48 -18.69 -14.31
CA GLY A 131 -23.70 -18.19 -14.94
C GLY A 131 -23.73 -16.69 -15.22
N ILE A 132 -22.75 -16.22 -15.97
CA ILE A 132 -22.74 -14.83 -16.47
C ILE A 132 -24.08 -14.46 -17.15
N ASP A 133 -24.71 -15.41 -17.84
CA ASP A 133 -26.02 -15.23 -18.48
C ASP A 133 -27.14 -14.90 -17.48
N GLU A 134 -27.01 -15.32 -16.23
CA GLU A 134 -28.01 -15.00 -15.20
C GLU A 134 -28.01 -13.50 -14.86
N TYR A 135 -26.86 -12.86 -14.85
CA TYR A 135 -26.77 -11.41 -14.62
C TYR A 135 -27.44 -10.61 -15.74
N SER A 136 -27.28 -11.05 -16.98
CA SER A 136 -27.93 -10.39 -18.13
C SER A 136 -29.47 -10.43 -18.01
N ARG A 137 -29.99 -11.42 -17.28
CA ARG A 137 -31.43 -11.54 -16.99
C ARG A 137 -31.82 -10.90 -15.65
N GLY A 138 -30.89 -10.15 -15.03
CA GLY A 138 -31.14 -9.49 -13.74
C GLY A 138 -31.16 -10.41 -12.53
N LYS A 139 -30.67 -11.66 -12.66
CA LYS A 139 -30.67 -12.63 -11.58
C LYS A 139 -29.27 -12.77 -10.96
N ILE A 140 -29.18 -12.67 -9.65
CA ILE A 140 -27.94 -12.91 -8.90
C ILE A 140 -27.79 -14.42 -8.63
N PRO A 141 -26.62 -15.01 -8.90
CA PRO A 141 -26.42 -16.45 -8.63
C PRO A 141 -26.67 -16.83 -7.16
N ASP A 142 -27.25 -17.99 -6.94
CA ASP A 142 -27.57 -18.48 -5.60
C ASP A 142 -26.34 -18.57 -4.69
N SER A 143 -25.18 -18.96 -5.24
CA SER A 143 -23.92 -19.00 -4.49
C SER A 143 -23.54 -17.63 -3.92
N THR A 144 -23.72 -16.58 -4.69
CA THR A 144 -23.46 -15.19 -4.27
C THR A 144 -24.47 -14.73 -3.22
N ILE A 145 -25.74 -15.13 -3.36
CA ILE A 145 -26.78 -14.83 -2.37
C ILE A 145 -26.44 -15.52 -1.04
N MET A 146 -26.09 -16.82 -1.08
CA MET A 146 -25.73 -17.59 0.13
C MET A 146 -24.50 -17.01 0.81
N LEU A 147 -23.47 -16.64 0.04
CA LEU A 147 -22.30 -15.95 0.57
C LEU A 147 -22.70 -14.65 1.26
N GLY A 148 -23.56 -13.86 0.61
CA GLY A 148 -24.07 -12.62 1.15
C GLY A 148 -24.82 -12.78 2.47
N ILE A 149 -25.65 -13.83 2.58
CA ILE A 149 -26.39 -14.15 3.81
C ILE A 149 -25.42 -14.51 4.94
N ALA A 150 -24.47 -15.40 4.67
CA ALA A 150 -23.53 -15.88 5.69
C ALA A 150 -22.61 -14.74 6.16
N LEU A 151 -22.09 -13.92 5.22
CA LEU A 151 -21.27 -12.75 5.56
C LEU A 151 -22.08 -11.73 6.35
N ARG A 152 -23.33 -11.49 5.97
CA ARG A 152 -24.20 -10.57 6.71
C ARG A 152 -24.41 -11.07 8.14
N ALA A 153 -24.67 -12.35 8.34
CA ALA A 153 -24.85 -12.93 9.67
C ALA A 153 -23.59 -12.78 10.54
N ALA A 154 -22.42 -13.01 9.97
CA ALA A 154 -21.14 -12.78 10.68
C ALA A 154 -20.93 -11.29 11.00
N MET A 155 -21.15 -10.42 10.02
CA MET A 155 -20.98 -8.98 10.20
C MET A 155 -21.93 -8.39 11.24
N ASP A 156 -23.17 -8.88 11.31
CA ASP A 156 -24.14 -8.38 12.29
C ASP A 156 -23.69 -8.60 13.75
N ARG A 157 -22.80 -9.56 13.96
CA ARG A 157 -22.20 -9.81 15.27
C ARG A 157 -20.92 -8.99 15.52
N MET A 158 -20.34 -8.39 14.49
CA MET A 158 -19.11 -7.56 14.61
C MET A 158 -19.44 -6.13 15.05
N THR A 159 -19.79 -5.97 16.32
CA THR A 159 -20.27 -4.68 16.86
C THR A 159 -19.21 -3.57 16.84
N HIS A 160 -17.93 -3.95 16.83
CA HIS A 160 -16.82 -2.99 16.86
C HIS A 160 -16.09 -2.85 15.52
N LEU A 161 -16.71 -3.31 14.43
CA LEU A 161 -16.13 -3.25 13.09
C LEU A 161 -15.83 -1.80 12.67
N ARG A 162 -14.55 -1.53 12.36
CA ARG A 162 -14.05 -0.22 11.94
C ARG A 162 -13.65 -0.20 10.46
N SER A 163 -13.18 -1.35 9.97
CA SER A 163 -12.70 -1.45 8.59
C SER A 163 -13.23 -2.72 7.93
N LEU A 164 -13.76 -2.56 6.70
CA LEU A 164 -14.09 -3.70 5.85
C LEU A 164 -13.30 -3.61 4.54
N THR A 165 -12.62 -4.70 4.20
CA THR A 165 -11.99 -4.88 2.88
C THR A 165 -12.68 -6.03 2.14
N TRP A 166 -13.35 -5.69 1.05
CA TRP A 166 -13.97 -6.64 0.13
C TRP A 166 -13.07 -6.80 -1.09
N ASN A 167 -12.35 -7.89 -1.16
CA ASN A 167 -11.40 -8.19 -2.24
C ASN A 167 -11.69 -9.55 -2.88
N LEU A 168 -12.99 -9.85 -3.09
CA LEU A 168 -13.44 -11.01 -3.85
C LEU A 168 -13.78 -10.59 -5.29
N ASP A 169 -13.74 -11.54 -6.20
CA ASP A 169 -14.15 -11.32 -7.59
C ASP A 169 -15.68 -11.44 -7.75
N SER A 170 -16.39 -10.82 -6.84
CA SER A 170 -17.85 -10.75 -6.80
C SER A 170 -18.30 -9.43 -6.19
N LYS A 171 -19.45 -8.94 -6.58
CA LYS A 171 -20.00 -7.68 -6.05
C LYS A 171 -20.73 -7.93 -4.72
N PRO A 172 -20.50 -7.12 -3.69
CA PRO A 172 -21.29 -7.26 -2.45
C PRO A 172 -22.78 -7.08 -2.71
N THR A 173 -23.58 -7.89 -2.04
CA THR A 173 -25.04 -7.80 -2.17
C THR A 173 -25.58 -6.57 -1.41
N LYS A 174 -26.80 -6.15 -1.77
CA LYS A 174 -27.49 -5.02 -1.12
C LYS A 174 -27.57 -5.20 0.40
N SER A 175 -27.80 -6.44 0.88
CA SER A 175 -27.90 -6.74 2.30
C SER A 175 -26.59 -6.45 3.06
N ILE A 176 -25.44 -6.72 2.44
CA ILE A 176 -24.13 -6.40 3.01
C ILE A 176 -23.98 -4.89 3.19
N TYR A 177 -24.26 -4.12 2.13
CA TYR A 177 -24.18 -2.66 2.18
C TYR A 177 -25.11 -2.08 3.25
N GLN A 178 -26.33 -2.60 3.37
CA GLN A 178 -27.27 -2.19 4.42
C GLN A 178 -26.74 -2.50 5.81
N GLY A 179 -26.08 -3.66 5.98
CA GLY A 179 -25.43 -4.00 7.25
C GLY A 179 -24.31 -3.04 7.63
N LEU A 180 -23.51 -2.64 6.65
CA LEU A 180 -22.42 -1.68 6.88
C LEU A 180 -22.94 -0.29 7.25
N ALA A 181 -23.99 0.16 6.57
CA ALA A 181 -24.59 1.47 6.84
C ALA A 181 -25.17 1.60 8.26
N LEU A 182 -25.55 0.47 8.86
CA LEU A 182 -26.03 0.44 10.25
C LEU A 182 -24.91 0.49 11.30
N ARG A 183 -23.62 0.53 10.85
CA ARG A 183 -22.46 0.49 11.75
C ARG A 183 -21.88 1.89 11.96
N PRO A 184 -22.14 2.52 13.09
CA PRO A 184 -21.55 3.85 13.35
C PRO A 184 -20.04 3.81 13.57
N THR A 185 -19.49 2.64 13.89
CA THR A 185 -18.04 2.46 14.09
C THR A 185 -17.25 2.35 12.80
N LEU A 186 -17.90 2.12 11.65
CA LEU A 186 -17.23 1.90 10.38
C LEU A 186 -16.60 3.20 9.87
N THR A 187 -15.28 3.22 9.76
CA THR A 187 -14.51 4.38 9.31
C THR A 187 -13.73 4.12 8.02
N SER A 188 -13.55 2.84 7.63
CA SER A 188 -12.79 2.50 6.43
C SER A 188 -13.53 1.44 5.61
N LEU A 189 -13.62 1.68 4.31
CA LEU A 189 -14.28 0.76 3.38
C LEU A 189 -13.42 0.61 2.12
N SER A 190 -13.01 -0.61 1.83
CA SER A 190 -12.31 -0.96 0.60
C SER A 190 -13.17 -1.94 -0.19
N LEU A 191 -13.51 -1.58 -1.42
CA LEU A 191 -14.36 -2.38 -2.31
C LEU A 191 -13.61 -2.66 -3.61
N ARG A 192 -13.53 -3.93 -3.97
CA ARG A 192 -13.06 -4.34 -5.29
C ARG A 192 -14.26 -4.80 -6.12
N PHE A 193 -14.37 -4.27 -7.33
CA PHE A 193 -15.39 -4.70 -8.28
C PHE A 193 -14.86 -5.85 -9.14
N PRO A 194 -15.75 -6.77 -9.57
CA PRO A 194 -15.32 -7.88 -10.44
C PRO A 194 -14.76 -7.38 -11.77
N ARG A 195 -13.70 -8.01 -12.23
CA ARG A 195 -13.01 -7.65 -13.49
C ARG A 195 -13.72 -8.15 -14.74
N THR A 196 -14.81 -8.89 -14.60
CA THR A 196 -15.58 -9.39 -15.74
C THR A 196 -16.37 -8.27 -16.41
N ARG A 197 -16.47 -8.36 -17.73
CA ARG A 197 -17.15 -7.35 -18.56
C ARG A 197 -18.68 -7.46 -18.52
N SER A 198 -19.23 -8.34 -17.73
CA SER A 198 -20.70 -8.52 -17.67
C SER A 198 -21.35 -7.38 -16.88
N PRO A 199 -22.25 -6.63 -17.48
CA PRO A 199 -23.01 -5.61 -16.74
C PRO A 199 -23.76 -6.26 -15.57
N ARG A 200 -23.74 -5.59 -14.44
CA ARG A 200 -24.38 -6.08 -13.22
C ARG A 200 -25.44 -5.09 -12.75
N PRO A 201 -26.46 -5.55 -12.05
CA PRO A 201 -27.45 -4.61 -11.51
C PRO A 201 -26.79 -3.56 -10.63
N ILE A 202 -27.19 -2.32 -10.78
CA ILE A 202 -26.72 -1.20 -9.96
C ILE A 202 -27.19 -1.46 -8.53
N VAL A 203 -26.24 -1.43 -7.60
CA VAL A 203 -26.52 -1.54 -6.17
C VAL A 203 -25.92 -0.31 -5.49
N LEU A 204 -26.70 0.72 -5.34
CA LEU A 204 -26.25 1.95 -4.69
C LEU A 204 -25.75 1.65 -3.27
N VAL A 205 -24.53 2.06 -3.00
CA VAL A 205 -23.95 1.95 -1.66
C VAL A 205 -24.59 3.03 -0.79
N PRO A 206 -25.26 2.66 0.31
CA PRO A 206 -25.99 3.63 1.13
C PRO A 206 -25.04 4.59 1.87
N PRO A 207 -25.55 5.73 2.35
CA PRO A 207 -24.75 6.68 3.12
C PRO A 207 -24.10 6.04 4.35
N MET A 208 -22.82 6.38 4.56
CA MET A 208 -22.05 5.99 5.74
C MET A 208 -21.33 7.26 6.25
N PRO A 209 -22.00 8.06 7.07
CA PRO A 209 -21.51 9.42 7.39
C PRO A 209 -20.19 9.44 8.17
N ASN A 210 -19.85 8.37 8.88
CA ASN A 210 -18.62 8.29 9.67
C ASN A 210 -17.42 7.77 8.88
N LEU A 211 -17.61 7.50 7.58
CA LEU A 211 -16.54 6.96 6.73
C LEU A 211 -15.43 8.01 6.54
N ARG A 212 -14.19 7.61 6.81
CA ARG A 212 -12.98 8.44 6.67
C ARG A 212 -12.11 8.01 5.50
N SER A 213 -12.13 6.70 5.19
CA SER A 213 -11.34 6.19 4.08
C SER A 213 -12.21 5.35 3.16
N LEU A 214 -12.18 5.66 1.88
CA LEU A 214 -12.88 4.91 0.83
C LEU A 214 -11.89 4.54 -0.27
N ARG A 215 -11.70 3.23 -0.46
CA ARG A 215 -10.90 2.71 -1.57
C ARG A 215 -11.82 1.88 -2.48
N VAL A 216 -11.81 2.18 -3.76
CA VAL A 216 -12.59 1.43 -4.76
C VAL A 216 -11.64 0.96 -5.85
N SER A 217 -11.62 -0.35 -6.11
CA SER A 217 -10.69 -0.95 -7.08
C SER A 217 -11.43 -1.63 -8.23
N ASP A 218 -10.80 -1.62 -9.40
CA ASP A 218 -11.27 -2.27 -10.63
C ASP A 218 -12.64 -1.76 -11.10
N ILE A 219 -12.98 -0.51 -10.79
CA ILE A 219 -14.27 0.05 -11.21
C ILE A 219 -14.30 0.25 -12.74
N ASP A 220 -15.33 -0.28 -13.38
CA ASP A 220 -15.55 -0.17 -14.81
C ASP A 220 -16.87 0.56 -15.02
N PRO A 221 -16.83 1.82 -15.52
CA PRO A 221 -18.06 2.61 -15.68
C PRO A 221 -19.08 2.01 -16.66
N LEU A 222 -18.63 1.16 -17.57
CA LEU A 222 -19.56 0.47 -18.50
C LEU A 222 -20.33 -0.65 -17.80
N CYS A 223 -19.76 -1.21 -16.73
CA CYS A 223 -20.38 -2.29 -15.97
C CYS A 223 -21.01 -1.80 -14.67
N TYR A 224 -20.47 -0.72 -14.10
CA TYR A 224 -20.89 -0.15 -12.80
C TYR A 224 -21.00 1.37 -12.92
N PRO A 225 -21.98 1.87 -13.67
CA PRO A 225 -22.03 3.31 -13.99
C PRO A 225 -22.24 4.21 -12.77
N ASP A 226 -22.96 3.77 -11.74
CA ASP A 226 -23.18 4.59 -10.56
C ASP A 226 -23.50 3.73 -9.32
N ASP A 227 -22.49 3.23 -8.64
CA ASP A 227 -22.70 2.53 -7.37
C ASP A 227 -22.31 3.39 -6.15
N ILE A 228 -21.36 4.30 -6.28
CA ILE A 228 -20.71 4.96 -5.13
C ILE A 228 -21.02 6.45 -4.97
N SER A 229 -21.69 7.08 -5.92
CA SER A 229 -21.93 8.54 -5.90
C SER A 229 -22.71 9.00 -4.66
N VAL A 230 -23.71 8.23 -4.24
CA VAL A 230 -24.51 8.54 -3.04
C VAL A 230 -23.66 8.43 -1.78
N LEU A 231 -22.82 7.41 -1.70
CA LEU A 231 -21.89 7.23 -0.58
C LEU A 231 -20.93 8.42 -0.46
N ILE A 232 -20.30 8.81 -1.57
CA ILE A 232 -19.34 9.92 -1.60
C ILE A 232 -19.99 11.23 -1.17
N LEU A 233 -21.18 11.53 -1.69
CA LEU A 233 -21.91 12.75 -1.34
C LEU A 233 -22.17 12.84 0.17
N ASN A 234 -22.47 11.72 0.81
CA ASN A 234 -22.89 11.70 2.21
C ASN A 234 -21.77 11.41 3.20
N ALA A 235 -20.59 11.00 2.75
CA ALA A 235 -19.43 10.70 3.60
C ALA A 235 -18.64 11.99 3.86
N LYS A 236 -19.21 12.90 4.65
CA LYS A 236 -18.62 14.22 4.92
C LYS A 236 -17.31 14.20 5.72
N UNK A 237 -16.92 13.06 6.14
CA UNK A 237 -15.89 12.86 6.80
C UNK A 237 -14.90 12.28 6.22
N LEU A 238 -15.06 12.16 5.01
CA LEU A 238 -14.09 11.42 4.17
C LEU A 238 -12.78 12.19 4.07
N ASP A 239 -11.70 11.50 4.38
CA ASP A 239 -10.35 12.09 4.47
C ASP A 239 -9.40 11.49 3.41
N ASP A 240 -9.58 10.19 3.10
CA ASP A 240 -8.76 9.43 2.13
C ASP A 240 -9.70 8.81 1.09
N LEU A 241 -9.54 9.21 -0.17
CA LEU A 241 -10.33 8.70 -1.29
C LEU A 241 -9.40 8.14 -2.36
N ARG A 242 -9.53 6.85 -2.65
CA ARG A 242 -8.73 6.17 -3.68
C ARG A 242 -9.64 5.45 -4.66
N ILE A 243 -9.50 5.78 -5.93
CA ILE A 243 -10.29 5.17 -7.00
C ILE A 243 -9.35 4.60 -8.06
N HIS A 244 -9.46 3.28 -8.27
CA HIS A 244 -8.74 2.57 -9.31
C HIS A 244 -9.74 2.12 -10.37
N TRP A 245 -9.62 2.69 -11.57
CA TRP A 245 -10.42 2.26 -12.71
C TRP A 245 -9.85 0.97 -13.30
N SER A 246 -10.72 0.14 -13.84
CA SER A 246 -10.32 -1.13 -14.46
C SER A 246 -9.25 -0.90 -15.54
N PRO A 247 -8.12 -1.62 -15.51
CA PRO A 247 -7.11 -1.49 -16.55
C PRO A 247 -7.62 -1.85 -17.94
N ARG A 248 -8.70 -2.61 -18.04
CA ARG A 248 -9.35 -2.93 -19.31
C ARG A 248 -9.73 -1.68 -20.10
N MET A 249 -10.16 -0.62 -19.41
CA MET A 249 -10.54 0.65 -20.06
C MET A 249 -9.40 1.19 -20.94
N ARG A 250 -8.17 1.08 -20.44
CA ARG A 250 -6.99 1.51 -21.21
C ARG A 250 -6.57 0.49 -22.28
N GLN A 251 -6.64 -0.79 -21.95
CA GLN A 251 -6.21 -1.87 -22.85
C GLN A 251 -7.09 -1.95 -24.11
N GLU A 252 -8.38 -1.74 -23.96
CA GLU A 252 -9.34 -1.82 -25.06
C GLU A 252 -9.62 -0.47 -25.75
N ALA A 253 -8.92 0.59 -25.32
CA ALA A 253 -9.12 1.96 -25.82
C ALA A 253 -10.59 2.39 -25.73
N GLU A 254 -11.24 2.02 -24.65
CA GLU A 254 -12.63 2.35 -24.39
C GLU A 254 -12.82 3.87 -24.22
N PRO A 255 -14.02 4.38 -24.42
CA PRO A 255 -14.28 5.78 -24.23
C PRO A 255 -13.85 6.29 -22.86
N SER A 256 -13.39 7.51 -22.85
CA SER A 256 -12.83 8.13 -21.65
C SER A 256 -13.83 8.22 -20.51
N ILE A 257 -13.30 8.10 -19.30
CA ILE A 257 -14.06 8.18 -18.06
C ILE A 257 -14.43 9.65 -17.80
N ASN A 258 -15.68 9.89 -17.50
CA ASN A 258 -16.15 11.22 -17.09
C ASN A 258 -16.26 11.24 -15.55
N LEU A 259 -15.55 12.15 -14.93
CA LEU A 259 -15.61 12.31 -13.46
C LEU A 259 -17.03 12.62 -12.97
N ARG A 260 -17.84 13.29 -13.79
CA ARG A 260 -19.24 13.57 -13.45
C ARG A 260 -20.08 12.32 -13.25
N THR A 261 -19.67 11.19 -13.81
CA THR A 261 -20.38 9.92 -13.57
C THR A 261 -20.30 9.52 -12.09
N ILE A 262 -19.12 9.67 -11.46
CA ILE A 262 -18.90 9.29 -10.05
C ILE A 262 -19.21 10.45 -9.11
N PHE A 263 -18.82 11.66 -9.48
CA PHE A 263 -18.92 12.83 -8.61
C PHE A 263 -20.10 13.77 -8.94
N GLY A 264 -20.94 13.39 -9.90
CA GLY A 264 -22.04 14.23 -10.37
C GLY A 264 -22.96 14.71 -9.28
N LYS A 265 -23.28 13.85 -8.32
CA LYS A 265 -24.13 14.22 -7.19
C LYS A 265 -23.50 15.28 -6.28
N CYS A 266 -22.17 15.25 -6.15
CA CYS A 266 -21.46 16.30 -5.42
C CYS A 266 -21.52 17.64 -6.16
N LEU A 267 -21.32 17.60 -7.47
CA LEU A 267 -21.41 18.79 -8.34
C LEU A 267 -22.83 19.39 -8.33
N GLU A 268 -23.86 18.55 -8.47
CA GLU A 268 -25.27 18.96 -8.40
C GLU A 268 -25.61 19.61 -7.05
N ALA A 269 -25.03 19.10 -5.97
CA ALA A 269 -25.24 19.63 -4.63
C ALA A 269 -24.34 20.85 -4.31
N GLY A 270 -23.47 21.26 -5.24
CA GLY A 270 -22.49 22.32 -4.99
C GLY A 270 -21.50 21.99 -3.88
N TYR A 271 -21.25 20.70 -3.64
CA TYR A 271 -20.39 20.23 -2.55
C TYR A 271 -19.02 19.83 -3.06
N ARG A 272 -17.98 20.51 -2.60
CA ARG A 272 -16.59 20.14 -2.86
C ARG A 272 -16.09 19.17 -1.77
N LEU A 273 -15.46 18.10 -2.22
CA LEU A 273 -14.90 17.08 -1.32
C LEU A 273 -13.69 17.63 -0.58
N ARG A 274 -13.76 17.58 0.75
CA ARG A 274 -12.68 18.01 1.64
C ARG A 274 -11.86 16.81 2.10
N VAL A 275 -11.09 16.26 1.16
CA VAL A 275 -10.24 15.09 1.41
C VAL A 275 -8.77 15.52 1.48
N THR A 276 -8.04 15.00 2.43
CA THR A 276 -6.59 15.26 2.55
C THR A 276 -5.79 14.44 1.54
N HIS A 277 -6.29 13.25 1.19
CA HIS A 277 -5.61 12.38 0.25
C HIS A 277 -6.54 11.99 -0.90
N VAL A 278 -6.05 12.15 -2.15
CA VAL A 278 -6.75 11.74 -3.37
C VAL A 278 -5.85 10.80 -4.17
N GLY A 279 -6.30 9.57 -4.38
CA GLY A 279 -5.62 8.62 -5.25
C GLY A 279 -6.48 8.29 -6.48
N LEU A 280 -5.96 8.51 -7.68
CA LEU A 280 -6.61 8.15 -8.93
C LEU A 280 -5.68 7.24 -9.74
N GLN A 281 -6.10 6.01 -9.99
CA GLN A 281 -5.32 5.05 -10.75
C GLN A 281 -6.04 4.64 -12.02
N ASN A 282 -5.31 4.64 -13.14
CA ASN A 282 -5.81 4.31 -14.48
C ASN A 282 -6.98 5.20 -14.91
N PHE A 283 -7.00 6.42 -14.42
CA PHE A 283 -7.97 7.41 -14.87
C PHE A 283 -7.63 7.84 -16.29
N TYR A 284 -8.51 7.56 -17.21
CA TYR A 284 -8.39 7.95 -18.62
C TYR A 284 -9.65 8.69 -19.02
N GLY A 285 -9.55 9.98 -19.13
CA GLY A 285 -10.74 10.80 -19.38
C GLY A 285 -10.45 12.03 -20.22
N PRO A 286 -11.50 12.61 -20.80
CA PRO A 286 -11.36 13.88 -21.47
C PRO A 286 -11.03 14.95 -20.45
N ASN A 287 -10.68 16.12 -20.94
CA ASN A 287 -10.40 17.28 -20.11
C ASN A 287 -11.38 17.41 -18.94
N THR A 288 -10.81 17.60 -17.79
CA THR A 288 -11.59 17.67 -16.57
C THR A 288 -11.18 18.86 -15.71
N GLY A 289 -11.57 20.05 -16.12
CA GLY A 289 -11.67 21.17 -15.18
C GLY A 289 -12.49 20.80 -13.94
N ASP A 290 -13.26 19.73 -14.04
CA ASP A 290 -14.08 19.16 -12.97
C ASP A 290 -13.28 18.81 -11.70
N LEU A 291 -11.99 18.46 -11.80
CA LEU A 291 -11.18 18.15 -10.59
C LEU A 291 -11.22 19.31 -9.58
N GLN A 292 -11.15 20.54 -10.08
CA GLN A 292 -11.17 21.74 -9.23
C GLN A 292 -12.56 22.02 -8.65
N GLU A 293 -13.61 21.59 -9.35
CA GLU A 293 -14.98 21.73 -8.90
C GLU A 293 -15.33 20.63 -7.88
N ILE A 294 -14.70 19.45 -8.02
CA ILE A 294 -14.94 18.28 -7.18
C ILE A 294 -14.18 18.36 -5.87
N PHE A 295 -12.87 18.66 -5.93
CA PHE A 295 -11.99 18.64 -4.75
C PHE A 295 -11.69 20.04 -4.24
N ASP A 296 -11.73 20.19 -2.92
CA ASP A 296 -11.38 21.45 -2.25
C ASP A 296 -9.86 21.54 -2.11
N SER A 297 -9.25 22.37 -2.95
CA SER A 297 -7.78 22.51 -3.02
C SER A 297 -7.14 23.04 -1.74
N ASP A 298 -7.90 23.66 -0.86
CA ASP A 298 -7.39 24.15 0.42
C ASP A 298 -7.20 23.00 1.43
N TYR A 299 -7.86 21.86 1.21
CA TYR A 299 -7.79 20.69 2.09
C TYR A 299 -6.87 19.59 1.57
N THR A 300 -6.77 19.42 0.25
CA THR A 300 -5.98 18.32 -0.33
C THR A 300 -4.49 18.55 -0.12
N GLN A 301 -3.85 17.63 0.60
CA GLN A 301 -2.42 17.67 0.93
C GLN A 301 -1.62 16.61 0.19
N SER A 302 -2.26 15.53 -0.24
CA SER A 302 -1.59 14.39 -0.86
C SER A 302 -2.35 13.92 -2.09
N THR A 303 -1.62 13.68 -3.18
CA THR A 303 -2.21 13.11 -4.39
C THR A 303 -1.35 11.97 -4.93
N ASP A 304 -2.02 10.89 -5.31
CA ASP A 304 -1.43 9.75 -6.03
C ASP A 304 -2.12 9.64 -7.40
N PHE A 305 -1.39 9.96 -8.47
CA PHE A 305 -1.88 9.86 -9.84
C PHE A 305 -1.07 8.80 -10.58
N ILE A 306 -1.65 7.63 -10.76
CA ILE A 306 -0.95 6.44 -11.24
C ILE A 306 -1.60 5.90 -12.51
N ASP A 307 -0.80 5.69 -13.54
CA ASP A 307 -1.22 4.96 -14.74
C ASP A 307 -0.33 3.72 -14.89
N THR A 308 -0.92 2.54 -14.81
CA THR A 308 -0.19 1.27 -14.92
C THR A 308 0.25 0.96 -16.37
N PHE A 309 -0.27 1.69 -17.34
CA PHE A 309 0.06 1.49 -18.77
C PHE A 309 0.92 2.61 -19.34
N GLY A 310 1.36 3.53 -18.51
CA GLY A 310 2.28 4.58 -18.93
C GLY A 310 3.58 4.01 -19.46
N GLY A 311 4.09 4.57 -20.54
CA GLY A 311 5.34 4.15 -21.14
C GLY A 311 5.31 2.89 -22.01
N THR A 312 4.20 2.14 -22.02
CA THR A 312 4.10 0.89 -22.80
C THR A 312 3.74 1.16 -24.27
N TYR A 313 3.22 2.32 -24.57
CA TYR A 313 2.79 2.71 -25.91
C TYR A 313 3.65 3.85 -26.44
N SER A 314 3.88 3.82 -27.74
CA SER A 314 4.76 4.78 -28.45
C SER A 314 4.19 6.21 -28.56
N ARG A 315 3.12 6.52 -27.86
CA ARG A 315 2.55 7.87 -27.79
C ARG A 315 2.58 8.35 -26.34
N PRO A 316 2.89 9.64 -26.10
CA PRO A 316 2.76 10.19 -24.75
C PRO A 316 1.31 10.02 -24.31
N THR A 317 1.11 9.28 -23.23
CA THR A 317 -0.19 8.73 -22.91
C THR A 317 -0.81 9.29 -21.65
N THR A 318 -0.17 10.25 -21.03
CA THR A 318 -0.77 10.98 -19.93
C THR A 318 -1.80 11.99 -20.43
N ILE A 319 -2.72 11.50 -21.28
CA ILE A 319 -3.79 12.35 -21.82
C ILE A 319 -4.54 13.02 -20.68
N TRP A 320 -4.82 12.29 -19.61
CA TRP A 320 -5.52 12.86 -18.46
C TRP A 320 -4.68 13.91 -17.73
N VAL A 321 -3.36 13.70 -17.59
CA VAL A 321 -2.47 14.68 -16.96
C VAL A 321 -2.43 15.94 -17.83
N ASP A 322 -2.15 15.79 -19.09
CA ASP A 322 -2.08 16.93 -20.02
C ASP A 322 -3.39 17.71 -20.06
N GLU A 323 -4.50 17.02 -20.15
CA GLU A 323 -5.80 17.67 -20.23
C GLU A 323 -6.31 18.21 -18.91
N THR A 324 -6.03 17.50 -17.83
CA THR A 324 -6.45 17.93 -16.49
C THR A 324 -5.64 19.12 -16.02
N TRP A 325 -4.33 19.04 -16.16
CA TRP A 325 -3.43 20.06 -15.62
C TRP A 325 -3.33 21.32 -16.47
N LYS A 326 -3.57 21.23 -17.77
CA LYS A 326 -3.57 22.40 -18.68
C LYS A 326 -4.58 23.48 -18.29
N HIS A 327 -5.65 23.10 -17.66
CA HIS A 327 -6.78 23.99 -17.38
C HIS A 327 -6.84 24.48 -15.94
N ILE A 328 -5.77 24.31 -15.18
CA ILE A 328 -5.72 24.86 -13.82
C ILE A 328 -5.60 26.39 -13.90
N PRO A 329 -6.62 27.12 -13.48
CA PRO A 329 -6.55 28.57 -13.50
C PRO A 329 -5.86 29.13 -12.26
N GLY A 330 -4.87 29.92 -12.48
CA GLY A 330 -4.31 30.74 -11.44
C GLY A 330 -3.23 30.09 -10.56
N PRO A 331 -2.54 30.89 -9.78
CA PRO A 331 -1.51 30.42 -8.87
C PRO A 331 -2.12 29.74 -7.64
N LYS A 332 -1.42 28.76 -7.10
CA LYS A 332 -1.76 28.08 -5.84
C LYS A 332 -2.99 27.18 -5.91
N TYR A 333 -2.98 26.27 -6.87
CA TYR A 333 -3.99 25.22 -6.95
C TYR A 333 -4.07 24.39 -5.67
N PHE A 334 -2.92 24.03 -5.11
CA PHE A 334 -2.84 23.29 -3.85
C PHE A 334 -2.08 24.13 -2.82
N LYS A 335 -2.78 24.80 -1.93
CA LYS A 335 -2.14 25.65 -0.90
C LYS A 335 -1.36 24.84 0.14
N ASN A 336 -1.84 23.65 0.46
CA ASN A 336 -1.27 22.80 1.52
C ASN A 336 -0.62 21.52 0.96
N PHE A 337 -0.16 21.55 -0.27
CA PHE A 337 0.31 20.38 -1.00
C PHE A 337 1.64 19.88 -0.44
N LYS A 338 1.61 18.74 0.21
CA LYS A 338 2.77 18.17 0.91
C LYS A 338 3.34 16.93 0.24
N LYS A 339 2.50 16.13 -0.39
CA LYS A 339 2.92 14.84 -0.94
C LYS A 339 2.34 14.63 -2.32
N ASN A 340 3.19 14.18 -3.23
CA ASN A 340 2.76 13.82 -4.57
C ASN A 340 3.42 12.53 -5.03
N ARG A 341 2.64 11.65 -5.65
CA ARG A 341 3.10 10.40 -6.22
C ARG A 341 2.53 10.28 -7.63
N ILE A 342 3.40 10.12 -8.62
CA ILE A 342 3.01 10.08 -10.04
C ILE A 342 3.75 8.97 -10.77
N SER A 343 3.11 8.35 -11.75
CA SER A 343 3.75 7.34 -12.61
C SER A 343 4.29 7.92 -13.91
N GLU A 344 3.79 9.06 -14.35
CA GLU A 344 4.21 9.68 -15.60
C GLU A 344 4.52 11.16 -15.41
N PRO A 345 5.81 11.49 -15.29
CA PRO A 345 6.20 12.90 -15.20
C PRO A 345 5.94 13.64 -16.52
N ALA A 346 5.39 14.83 -16.42
CA ALA A 346 5.05 15.69 -17.55
C ALA A 346 5.46 17.14 -17.29
N LEU A 347 5.76 17.87 -18.37
CA LEU A 347 6.18 19.27 -18.27
C LEU A 347 5.10 20.15 -17.62
N GLU A 348 3.84 19.85 -17.89
CA GLU A 348 2.68 20.56 -17.31
C GLU A 348 2.62 20.35 -15.80
N HIS A 349 2.90 19.13 -15.34
CA HIS A 349 2.95 18.87 -13.90
C HIS A 349 4.13 19.61 -13.23
N ALA A 350 5.29 19.67 -13.89
CA ALA A 350 6.41 20.47 -13.37
C ALA A 350 6.02 21.95 -13.21
N LYS A 351 5.22 22.49 -14.15
CA LYS A 351 4.70 23.87 -14.05
C LYS A 351 3.79 24.04 -12.83
N ILE A 352 2.95 23.04 -12.52
CA ILE A 352 2.09 23.07 -11.33
C ILE A 352 2.93 23.14 -10.06
N LEU A 353 4.03 22.39 -10.00
CA LEU A 353 4.94 22.42 -8.85
C LEU A 353 5.58 23.82 -8.66
N THR A 354 5.65 24.66 -9.71
CA THR A 354 6.10 26.05 -9.54
C THR A 354 5.02 26.97 -8.98
N LEU A 355 3.74 26.53 -8.98
CA LEU A 355 2.62 27.32 -8.49
C LEU A 355 2.24 27.02 -7.03
N CYS A 356 2.82 25.97 -6.44
CA CYS A 356 2.58 25.59 -5.05
C CYS A 356 3.88 25.64 -4.25
N ASP A 357 3.75 25.71 -2.95
CA ASP A 357 4.87 25.76 -2.01
C ASP A 357 4.73 24.68 -0.95
N GLY A 358 5.85 24.27 -0.36
CA GLY A 358 5.83 23.42 0.82
C GLY A 358 5.72 21.91 0.58
N LEU A 359 6.01 21.44 -0.64
CA LEU A 359 6.05 20.01 -0.93
C LEU A 359 7.14 19.36 -0.06
N GLU A 360 6.77 18.28 0.63
CA GLU A 360 7.65 17.52 1.52
C GLU A 360 8.10 16.20 0.87
N GLU A 361 7.24 15.61 0.04
CA GLU A 361 7.49 14.29 -0.54
C GLU A 361 7.08 14.24 -2.02
N LEU A 362 7.97 13.76 -2.89
CA LEU A 362 7.68 13.52 -4.30
C LEU A 362 8.18 12.13 -4.71
N TYR A 363 7.30 11.34 -5.30
CA TYR A 363 7.62 10.01 -5.80
C TYR A 363 7.21 9.87 -7.25
N MET A 364 8.21 9.70 -8.12
CA MET A 364 7.99 9.38 -9.53
C MET A 364 8.22 7.88 -9.70
N ILE A 365 7.14 7.13 -9.79
CA ILE A 365 7.21 5.68 -9.86
C ILE A 365 7.28 5.25 -11.34
N GLY A 366 8.33 4.54 -11.68
CA GLY A 366 8.58 4.14 -13.06
C GLY A 366 7.74 2.95 -13.52
N GLY A 367 7.46 2.89 -14.82
CA GLY A 367 6.76 1.76 -15.43
C GLY A 367 7.56 0.45 -15.42
N ASN A 368 8.83 0.50 -15.06
CA ASN A 368 9.69 -0.69 -14.96
C ASN A 368 9.78 -1.23 -13.51
N ALA A 369 9.00 -0.70 -12.59
CA ALA A 369 8.98 -1.15 -11.20
C ALA A 369 8.26 -2.50 -11.01
N THR A 370 8.45 -3.43 -11.96
CA THR A 370 7.96 -4.81 -11.80
C THR A 370 8.97 -5.71 -11.10
N THR A 371 9.85 -5.13 -10.31
CA THR A 371 10.72 -5.93 -9.48
C THR A 371 10.04 -6.19 -8.15
N THR A 372 9.26 -7.24 -8.18
CA THR A 372 8.73 -7.85 -6.97
C THR A 372 9.89 -8.37 -6.11
N TYR A 373 10.10 -7.75 -4.98
CA TYR A 373 10.95 -8.28 -3.91
C TYR A 373 10.29 -9.53 -3.28
N THR A 374 9.87 -10.47 -4.12
CA THR A 374 9.30 -11.74 -3.65
C THR A 374 10.23 -12.86 -4.04
N ARG A 375 11.36 -12.93 -3.35
CA ARG A 375 12.01 -14.22 -3.20
C ARG A 375 11.37 -14.86 -1.96
N ASP A 376 10.16 -15.35 -2.15
CA ASP A 376 9.53 -16.18 -1.13
C ASP A 376 10.36 -17.44 -0.99
N THR A 377 10.92 -17.64 0.18
CA THR A 377 11.66 -18.85 0.55
C THR A 377 10.77 -20.08 0.64
N ASN A 378 9.48 -19.94 0.40
CA ASN A 378 8.54 -21.06 0.30
C ASN A 378 8.17 -21.28 -1.17
N GLY A 379 8.60 -22.41 -1.69
CA GLY A 379 8.63 -22.76 -3.11
C GLY A 379 7.29 -22.93 -3.84
N ASP A 380 6.35 -22.03 -3.64
CA ASP A 380 5.14 -21.97 -4.46
C ASP A 380 5.29 -20.86 -5.51
N THR A 381 5.88 -21.25 -6.62
CA THR A 381 5.93 -20.44 -7.83
C THR A 381 4.54 -20.34 -8.46
N GLN A 382 3.76 -19.36 -8.04
CA GLN A 382 2.73 -18.83 -8.93
C GLN A 382 3.28 -17.53 -9.52
N SER A 383 3.90 -17.66 -10.68
CA SER A 383 4.26 -16.51 -11.50
C SER A 383 2.98 -15.80 -11.93
N PRO A 384 2.84 -14.50 -11.67
CA PRO A 384 1.86 -13.75 -12.45
C PRO A 384 2.31 -13.79 -13.91
N ALA A 385 1.37 -14.01 -14.79
CA ALA A 385 1.60 -14.20 -16.20
C ALA A 385 2.48 -13.07 -16.78
N CYS A 386 3.61 -13.51 -17.22
CA CYS A 386 4.47 -13.00 -18.28
C CYS A 386 4.27 -11.53 -18.69
N ALA A 387 4.96 -10.64 -18.04
CA ALA A 387 5.49 -9.49 -18.75
C ALA A 387 6.70 -10.00 -19.53
N THR A 388 6.51 -10.33 -20.79
CA THR A 388 7.63 -10.52 -21.72
C THR A 388 8.54 -9.29 -21.60
N PRO A 389 9.84 -9.46 -21.38
CA PRO A 389 10.72 -8.31 -21.47
C PRO A 389 10.57 -7.75 -22.89
N ALA A 390 10.04 -6.56 -22.97
CA ALA A 390 10.02 -5.84 -24.24
C ALA A 390 11.47 -5.55 -24.61
N THR A 391 12.06 -6.43 -25.39
CA THR A 391 13.32 -6.16 -26.05
C THR A 391 13.02 -5.13 -27.13
N SER A 392 12.70 -3.93 -26.73
CA SER A 392 12.65 -2.82 -27.66
C SER A 392 14.06 -2.24 -27.79
N CYS A 393 14.86 -2.87 -28.62
CA CYS A 393 16.00 -2.21 -29.23
C CYS A 393 15.47 -1.20 -30.24
N SER A 394 14.72 -0.21 -29.80
CA SER A 394 14.56 1.00 -30.57
C SER A 394 15.69 1.92 -30.13
N THR A 395 16.59 2.24 -31.03
CA THR A 395 17.53 3.34 -30.88
C THR A 395 16.72 4.56 -30.39
N PRO A 396 17.02 5.10 -29.20
CA PRO A 396 16.27 6.28 -28.72
C PRO A 396 16.45 7.39 -29.74
N GLY A 397 15.38 7.90 -30.26
CA GLY A 397 15.46 9.06 -31.12
C GLY A 397 15.98 10.24 -30.32
N SER A 398 16.94 10.97 -30.85
CA SER A 398 17.52 12.15 -30.22
C SER A 398 16.49 13.17 -29.71
N PHE A 399 15.27 13.12 -30.19
CA PHE A 399 14.15 13.99 -29.81
C PHE A 399 13.59 13.61 -28.44
N GLN A 400 13.36 12.32 -28.17
CA GLN A 400 12.81 11.85 -26.89
C GLN A 400 13.78 12.11 -25.72
N GLU A 401 15.08 11.90 -25.96
CA GLU A 401 16.10 12.20 -24.94
C GLU A 401 16.13 13.67 -24.57
N LYS A 402 16.01 14.56 -25.56
CA LYS A 402 15.99 16.01 -25.32
C LYS A 402 14.73 16.43 -24.54
N GLU A 403 13.60 15.84 -24.87
CA GLU A 403 12.34 16.11 -24.17
C GLU A 403 12.40 15.64 -22.71
N ALA A 404 12.91 14.42 -22.49
CA ALA A 404 13.13 13.88 -21.14
C ALA A 404 14.08 14.77 -20.32
N ALA A 405 15.18 15.19 -20.93
CA ALA A 405 16.16 16.08 -20.27
C ALA A 405 15.55 17.44 -19.92
N ASN A 406 14.71 18.00 -20.81
CA ASN A 406 14.02 19.28 -20.54
C ASN A 406 13.00 19.13 -19.40
N THR A 407 12.27 18.03 -19.38
CA THR A 407 11.31 17.72 -18.33
C THR A 407 12.03 17.55 -16.98
N CYS A 408 13.13 16.80 -16.96
CA CYS A 408 13.98 16.64 -15.77
C CYS A 408 14.42 17.99 -15.22
N LYS A 409 14.97 18.86 -16.09
CA LYS A 409 15.42 20.21 -15.71
C LYS A 409 14.27 21.06 -15.13
N ALA A 410 13.08 20.96 -15.73
CA ALA A 410 11.91 21.69 -15.24
C ALA A 410 11.53 21.24 -13.83
N TYR A 411 11.51 19.93 -13.58
CA TYR A 411 11.23 19.38 -12.24
C TYR A 411 12.29 19.78 -11.23
N LEU A 412 13.58 19.57 -11.53
CA LEU A 412 14.66 19.92 -10.62
C LEU A 412 14.60 21.39 -10.25
N ARG A 413 14.35 22.27 -11.23
CA ARG A 413 14.20 23.70 -11.00
C ARG A 413 13.01 24.01 -10.08
N ALA A 414 11.86 23.41 -10.34
CA ALA A 414 10.66 23.59 -9.50
C ALA A 414 10.94 23.13 -8.07
N LEU A 415 11.55 21.96 -7.91
CA LEU A 415 11.85 21.38 -6.60
C LEU A 415 12.86 22.23 -5.81
N THR A 416 13.97 22.62 -6.45
CA THR A 416 15.05 23.34 -5.76
C THR A 416 14.65 24.78 -5.41
N ILE A 417 13.86 25.44 -6.24
CA ILE A 417 13.47 26.85 -6.02
C ILE A 417 12.27 26.95 -5.05
N ASN A 418 11.21 26.17 -5.30
CA ASN A 418 9.95 26.32 -4.55
C ASN A 418 9.87 25.41 -3.33
N HIS A 419 10.53 24.24 -3.35
CA HIS A 419 10.34 23.21 -2.34
C HIS A 419 11.64 22.78 -1.63
N GLY A 420 12.79 23.32 -2.01
CA GLY A 420 14.09 22.88 -1.47
C GLY A 420 14.18 22.91 0.05
N GLN A 421 13.54 23.88 0.70
CA GLN A 421 13.56 24.01 2.15
C GLN A 421 12.56 23.11 2.89
N THR A 422 11.68 22.45 2.18
CA THR A 422 10.65 21.57 2.78
C THR A 422 10.82 20.12 2.38
N LEU A 423 11.47 19.85 1.25
CA LEU A 423 11.59 18.52 0.67
C LEU A 423 12.40 17.57 1.57
N THR A 424 11.78 16.48 1.99
CA THR A 424 12.39 15.45 2.85
C THR A 424 12.58 14.12 2.12
N LYS A 425 11.70 13.82 1.15
CA LYS A 425 11.76 12.54 0.42
C LYS A 425 11.57 12.78 -1.07
N LEU A 426 12.48 12.22 -1.85
CA LEU A 426 12.48 12.39 -3.30
C LEU A 426 12.82 11.08 -3.99
N LEU A 427 11.90 10.60 -4.83
CA LEU A 427 12.15 9.50 -5.75
C LEU A 427 11.93 10.04 -7.17
N LEU A 428 13.00 10.11 -7.95
CA LEU A 428 12.95 10.61 -9.32
C LEU A 428 12.73 9.45 -10.31
N CYS A 429 12.45 9.80 -11.55
CA CYS A 429 12.25 8.86 -12.63
C CYS A 429 13.57 8.16 -13.01
N ASP A 430 13.52 6.87 -13.27
CA ASP A 430 14.66 6.05 -13.72
C ASP A 430 15.20 6.49 -15.10
N GLN A 431 14.35 7.13 -15.89
CA GLN A 431 14.71 7.63 -17.23
C GLN A 431 15.54 8.93 -17.18
N TRP A 432 15.78 9.50 -16.00
CA TRP A 432 16.51 10.77 -15.83
C TRP A 432 17.83 10.57 -15.07
N PRO A 433 18.88 10.09 -15.77
CA PRO A 433 20.19 10.00 -15.12
C PRO A 433 20.67 11.38 -14.68
N LEU A 434 20.98 11.53 -13.40
CA LEU A 434 21.45 12.82 -12.86
C LEU A 434 22.96 12.96 -13.04
N SER A 435 23.36 14.12 -13.54
CA SER A 435 24.77 14.53 -13.61
C SER A 435 25.26 15.00 -12.24
N GLY A 436 26.57 15.06 -12.05
CA GLY A 436 27.18 15.56 -10.82
C GLY A 436 26.75 16.99 -10.48
N THR A 437 26.54 17.85 -11.48
CA THR A 437 26.07 19.23 -11.25
C THR A 437 24.65 19.27 -10.69
N GLN A 438 23.77 18.39 -11.19
CA GLN A 438 22.39 18.30 -10.70
C GLN A 438 22.34 17.75 -9.26
N ILE A 439 23.19 16.76 -8.95
CA ILE A 439 23.32 16.24 -7.58
C ILE A 439 23.81 17.36 -6.65
N GLY A 440 24.81 18.13 -7.07
CA GLY A 440 25.31 19.29 -6.33
C GLY A 440 24.23 20.33 -6.06
N GLU A 441 23.37 20.59 -7.03
CA GLU A 441 22.23 21.49 -6.87
C GLU A 441 21.25 20.97 -5.81
N LEU A 442 20.92 19.68 -5.83
CA LEU A 442 20.07 19.06 -4.80
C LEU A 442 20.69 19.17 -3.42
N VAL A 443 21.99 18.87 -3.28
CA VAL A 443 22.72 18.99 -2.01
C VAL A 443 22.59 20.41 -1.44
N SER A 444 22.85 21.41 -2.29
CA SER A 444 22.90 22.81 -1.84
C SER A 444 21.52 23.39 -1.51
N LYS A 445 20.48 22.93 -2.20
CA LYS A 445 19.14 23.53 -2.11
C LYS A 445 18.16 22.75 -1.24
N CYS A 446 18.42 21.44 -0.99
CA CYS A 446 17.50 20.56 -0.26
C CYS A 446 18.14 19.99 1.02
N PRO A 447 18.43 20.83 2.02
CA PRO A 447 19.17 20.39 3.21
C PRO A 447 18.40 19.43 4.13
N LYS A 448 17.09 19.34 4.00
CA LYS A 448 16.25 18.46 4.84
C LYS A 448 16.04 17.07 4.25
N LEU A 449 16.68 16.78 3.11
CA LEU A 449 16.44 15.53 2.39
C LEU A 449 16.90 14.32 3.22
N GLU A 450 15.96 13.41 3.51
CA GLU A 450 16.17 12.18 4.29
C GLU A 450 16.23 10.93 3.41
N GLN A 451 15.48 10.94 2.31
CA GLN A 451 15.41 9.80 1.40
C GLN A 451 15.54 10.32 -0.03
N LEU A 452 16.45 9.71 -0.80
CA LEU A 452 16.70 10.12 -2.18
C LEU A 452 16.83 8.90 -3.09
N GLY A 453 15.96 8.82 -4.10
CA GLY A 453 16.03 7.82 -5.16
C GLY A 453 16.22 8.48 -6.52
N PHE A 454 17.19 8.01 -7.31
CA PHE A 454 17.50 8.58 -8.62
C PHE A 454 18.36 7.64 -9.46
N ALA A 455 18.41 7.87 -10.77
CA ALA A 455 19.33 7.19 -11.67
C ALA A 455 20.63 8.00 -11.83
N LEU A 456 21.75 7.31 -11.90
CA LEU A 456 23.06 7.96 -12.07
C LEU A 456 23.46 8.04 -13.54
N ASP A 457 23.94 9.20 -13.97
CA ASP A 457 24.66 9.35 -15.22
C ASP A 457 26.01 8.62 -15.15
N ARG A 458 26.55 8.24 -16.30
CA ARG A 458 27.78 7.44 -16.40
C ARG A 458 28.94 8.02 -15.59
N ASP A 459 29.10 9.33 -15.63
CA ASP A 459 30.23 10.01 -14.99
C ASP A 459 29.91 10.58 -13.60
N ALA A 460 28.71 10.31 -13.08
CA ALA A 460 28.25 10.91 -11.83
C ALA A 460 28.59 10.10 -10.57
N GLY A 461 29.11 8.89 -10.69
CA GLY A 461 29.46 8.05 -9.55
C GLY A 461 30.51 8.73 -8.65
N GLY A 462 31.58 9.25 -9.25
CA GLY A 462 32.61 10.00 -8.53
C GLY A 462 32.06 11.27 -7.87
N ALA A 463 31.15 11.98 -8.55
CA ALA A 463 30.51 13.17 -7.98
C ALA A 463 29.63 12.79 -6.77
N MET A 464 28.92 11.68 -6.83
CA MET A 464 28.11 11.22 -5.69
C MET A 464 28.99 10.91 -4.47
N THR A 465 30.13 10.27 -4.67
CA THR A 465 31.11 10.01 -3.61
C THR A 465 31.59 11.29 -2.93
N LEU A 466 31.86 12.32 -3.72
CA LEU A 466 32.32 13.62 -3.22
C LEU A 466 31.21 14.42 -2.53
N LEU A 467 29.97 14.33 -3.02
CA LEU A 467 28.83 15.13 -2.55
C LEU A 467 28.04 14.48 -1.41
N ALA A 468 28.13 13.17 -1.25
CA ALA A 468 27.39 12.43 -0.21
C ALA A 468 27.58 13.01 1.21
N PRO A 469 28.79 13.40 1.63
CA PRO A 469 28.98 13.97 2.98
C PRO A 469 28.18 15.24 3.25
N PHE A 470 27.76 15.96 2.23
CA PHE A 470 27.05 17.23 2.38
C PHE A 470 25.53 17.06 2.54
N PHE A 471 25.00 15.86 2.33
CA PHE A 471 23.62 15.56 2.66
C PHE A 471 23.49 15.31 4.17
N ALA A 472 23.26 16.34 4.94
CA ALA A 472 23.34 16.30 6.41
C ALA A 472 22.30 15.35 7.06
N ASN A 473 21.14 15.15 6.42
CA ASN A 473 20.02 14.39 7.00
C ASN A 473 19.70 13.10 6.25
N LEU A 474 20.48 12.73 5.25
CA LEU A 474 20.17 11.61 4.36
C LEU A 474 20.32 10.27 5.09
N LYS A 475 19.25 9.50 5.16
CA LYS A 475 19.17 8.19 5.83
C LYS A 475 19.15 7.03 4.84
N ALA A 476 18.56 7.25 3.67
CA ALA A 476 18.38 6.21 2.66
C ALA A 476 18.61 6.77 1.26
N VAL A 477 19.42 6.04 0.49
CA VAL A 477 19.71 6.35 -0.92
C VAL A 477 19.28 5.18 -1.78
N ARG A 478 18.61 5.43 -2.90
CA ARG A 478 18.25 4.41 -3.86
C ARG A 478 18.77 4.80 -5.25
N ILE A 479 19.70 4.03 -5.77
CA ILE A 479 20.21 4.18 -7.14
C ILE A 479 19.36 3.28 -8.04
N LEU A 480 18.59 3.90 -8.92
CA LEU A 480 17.66 3.19 -9.81
C LEU A 480 18.43 2.45 -10.90
N ALA A 481 17.86 1.34 -11.33
CA ALA A 481 18.50 0.45 -12.30
C ALA A 481 18.71 1.15 -13.65
N ASN A 482 19.94 1.13 -14.12
CA ASN A 482 20.29 1.50 -15.49
C ASN A 482 21.52 0.68 -15.91
N HIS A 483 22.00 0.89 -17.13
CA HIS A 483 23.15 0.15 -17.63
C HIS A 483 24.44 0.35 -16.82
N ASN A 484 24.55 1.41 -16.05
CA ASN A 484 25.72 1.68 -15.20
C ASN A 484 25.66 0.90 -13.88
N THR A 485 24.47 0.62 -13.36
CA THR A 485 24.32 -0.10 -12.08
C THR A 485 24.68 -1.58 -12.21
N ALA A 486 24.55 -2.18 -13.39
CA ALA A 486 24.91 -3.57 -13.61
C ALA A 486 26.37 -3.85 -13.24
N ALA A 487 27.28 -2.96 -13.64
CA ALA A 487 28.71 -3.11 -13.33
C ALA A 487 29.01 -3.05 -11.82
N ILE A 488 28.23 -2.27 -11.07
CA ILE A 488 28.39 -2.20 -9.61
C ILE A 488 27.95 -3.52 -8.95
N LEU A 489 26.87 -4.12 -9.44
CA LEU A 489 26.36 -5.38 -8.89
C LEU A 489 27.27 -6.57 -9.19
N GLU A 490 28.07 -6.48 -10.24
CA GLU A 490 29.03 -7.51 -10.63
C GLU A 490 30.36 -7.46 -9.83
N GLU A 491 30.55 -6.48 -8.95
CA GLU A 491 31.73 -6.44 -8.07
C GLU A 491 31.83 -7.73 -7.26
N PRO A 492 32.98 -8.43 -7.26
CA PRO A 492 33.09 -9.75 -6.62
C PRO A 492 32.69 -9.78 -5.16
N GLY A 493 33.00 -8.74 -4.40
CA GLY A 493 32.65 -8.65 -2.99
C GLY A 493 31.15 -8.52 -2.76
N LEU A 494 30.45 -7.79 -3.61
CA LEU A 494 29.01 -7.61 -3.53
C LEU A 494 28.28 -8.84 -4.06
N ALA A 495 28.74 -9.40 -5.16
CA ALA A 495 28.16 -10.63 -5.72
C ALA A 495 28.18 -11.77 -4.70
N SER A 496 29.32 -11.99 -4.04
CA SER A 496 29.45 -13.05 -3.02
C SER A 496 28.63 -12.78 -1.74
N LEU A 497 28.36 -11.52 -1.44
CA LEU A 497 27.43 -11.16 -0.34
C LEU A 497 25.98 -11.53 -0.72
N LEU A 498 25.62 -11.28 -1.97
CA LEU A 498 24.24 -11.50 -2.45
C LEU A 498 23.90 -12.99 -2.62
N ASP A 499 24.86 -13.80 -3.06
CA ASP A 499 24.64 -15.24 -3.23
C ASP A 499 24.84 -16.04 -1.91
N GLY A 500 25.24 -15.35 -0.83
CA GLY A 500 25.41 -15.96 0.49
C GLY A 500 26.67 -16.82 0.63
N THR A 501 27.60 -16.74 -0.32
CA THR A 501 28.86 -17.50 -0.25
C THR A 501 29.89 -16.82 0.64
N ARG A 502 29.71 -15.52 0.88
CA ARG A 502 30.65 -14.74 1.70
C ARG A 502 30.39 -14.94 3.18
N THR A 503 31.40 -15.37 3.90
CA THR A 503 31.36 -15.55 5.35
C THR A 503 31.93 -14.36 6.11
N GLU A 504 32.76 -13.55 5.46
CA GLU A 504 33.38 -12.36 6.07
C GLU A 504 32.55 -11.11 5.78
N PRO A 505 32.50 -10.15 6.72
CA PRO A 505 31.82 -8.88 6.48
C PRO A 505 32.38 -8.14 5.27
N LEU A 506 31.52 -7.49 4.52
CA LEU A 506 31.92 -6.55 3.46
C LEU A 506 32.03 -5.17 4.08
N TYR A 507 33.09 -4.47 3.78
CA TYR A 507 33.36 -3.13 4.31
C TYR A 507 33.40 -2.11 3.18
N TRP A 508 32.57 -1.09 3.28
CA TRP A 508 32.58 0.03 2.33
C TRP A 508 33.11 1.30 3.00
N LYS A 509 33.86 2.09 2.24
CA LYS A 509 34.27 3.40 2.67
C LYS A 509 33.06 4.21 3.09
N CYS A 510 33.12 4.82 4.27
CA CYS A 510 32.01 5.60 4.79
C CYS A 510 31.84 6.88 3.95
N LEU A 511 30.75 6.93 3.18
CA LEU A 511 30.44 8.08 2.35
C LEU A 511 29.73 9.18 3.14
N ASN A 512 28.90 8.80 4.10
CA ASN A 512 28.13 9.72 4.92
C ASN A 512 27.73 9.04 6.22
N ALA A 513 27.98 9.70 7.34
CA ALA A 513 27.69 9.14 8.67
C ALA A 513 26.21 8.93 8.96
N THR A 514 25.31 9.59 8.23
CA THR A 514 23.85 9.49 8.45
C THR A 514 23.17 8.41 7.61
N VAL A 515 23.76 8.04 6.46
CA VAL A 515 23.16 7.03 5.57
C VAL A 515 23.23 5.65 6.22
N ARG A 516 22.08 4.99 6.31
CA ARG A 516 21.93 3.66 6.88
C ARG A 516 21.50 2.61 5.85
N TYR A 517 20.94 3.04 4.73
CA TYR A 517 20.43 2.14 3.70
C TYR A 517 20.82 2.64 2.32
N CYS A 518 21.38 1.75 1.53
CA CYS A 518 21.76 2.05 0.15
C CYS A 518 21.15 0.98 -0.77
N GLY A 519 20.23 1.38 -1.64
CA GLY A 519 19.66 0.50 -2.66
C GLY A 519 20.41 0.68 -3.98
N ILE A 520 20.75 -0.42 -4.64
CA ILE A 520 21.34 -0.44 -5.96
C ILE A 520 20.50 -1.39 -6.82
N ALA A 521 19.79 -0.84 -7.78
CA ALA A 521 18.78 -1.58 -8.54
C ALA A 521 17.77 -2.25 -7.57
N ASP A 522 17.72 -3.57 -7.52
CA ASP A 522 16.77 -4.35 -6.71
C ASP A 522 17.34 -4.80 -5.36
N VAL A 523 18.59 -4.48 -5.09
CA VAL A 523 19.26 -4.90 -3.86
C VAL A 523 19.29 -3.74 -2.88
N VAL A 524 18.89 -3.98 -1.65
CA VAL A 524 19.01 -2.98 -0.58
C VAL A 524 20.01 -3.46 0.45
N LEU A 525 21.00 -2.64 0.70
CA LEU A 525 22.08 -2.87 1.63
C LEU A 525 21.87 -2.02 2.88
N LYS A 526 22.07 -2.63 4.03
CA LYS A 526 22.11 -1.94 5.31
C LYS A 526 23.56 -1.62 5.64
N LEU A 527 23.82 -0.39 6.00
CA LEU A 527 25.14 0.14 6.38
C LEU A 527 25.13 0.32 7.90
N ASP A 528 25.79 -0.57 8.62
CA ASP A 528 25.93 -0.45 10.06
C ASP A 528 26.90 0.71 10.38
N PRO A 529 26.92 1.21 11.63
CA PRO A 529 27.78 2.35 11.96
C PRO A 529 29.22 2.13 11.54
N ALA A 530 29.86 3.20 11.03
CA ALA A 530 31.21 3.12 10.54
C ALA A 530 32.19 2.75 11.67
N VAL A 531 33.12 1.87 11.38
CA VAL A 531 34.23 1.49 12.24
C VAL A 531 35.54 1.97 11.64
N GLN A 532 36.49 2.31 12.51
CA GLN A 532 37.81 2.75 12.06
C GLN A 532 38.65 1.50 11.74
N MET A 533 39.15 1.42 10.53
CA MET A 533 39.97 0.30 10.05
C MET A 533 41.28 0.85 9.46
N MET A 534 42.33 0.10 9.62
CA MET A 534 43.63 0.41 9.04
C MET A 534 43.67 -0.16 7.60
N ASP A 535 44.02 0.68 6.65
CA ASP A 535 44.19 0.26 5.26
C ASP A 535 45.55 -0.42 5.06
N GLU A 536 45.82 -0.88 3.85
CA GLU A 536 47.07 -1.58 3.51
C GLU A 536 48.32 -0.69 3.60
N GLU A 537 48.10 0.62 3.58
CA GLU A 537 49.15 1.62 3.66
C GLU A 537 49.42 2.09 5.11
N GLY A 538 48.66 1.57 6.08
CA GLY A 538 48.78 1.90 7.51
C GLY A 538 47.97 3.13 7.93
N ASN A 539 47.14 3.70 7.06
CA ASN A 539 46.28 4.83 7.41
C ASN A 539 44.95 4.37 7.99
N TYR A 540 44.38 5.14 8.89
CA TYR A 540 43.06 4.82 9.45
C TYR A 540 41.96 5.42 8.58
N GLU A 541 41.00 4.58 8.19
CA GLU A 541 39.86 4.96 7.37
C GLU A 541 38.56 4.49 8.02
N TRP A 542 37.52 5.30 7.91
CA TRP A 542 36.19 4.94 8.40
C TRP A 542 35.45 4.09 7.35
N ARG A 543 35.01 2.91 7.72
CA ARG A 543 34.29 2.01 6.85
C ARG A 543 33.00 1.51 7.51
N ASN A 544 31.92 1.41 6.72
CA ASN A 544 30.66 0.79 7.15
C ASN A 544 30.71 -0.74 6.92
N VAL A 545 30.21 -1.48 7.87
CA VAL A 545 29.91 -2.91 7.69
C VAL A 545 28.64 -2.98 6.83
N VAL A 546 28.68 -3.80 5.78
CA VAL A 546 27.59 -3.90 4.80
C VAL A 546 26.92 -5.27 4.93
N THR A 547 25.60 -5.26 5.07
CA THR A 547 24.77 -6.46 5.10
C THR A 547 23.56 -6.27 4.18
N VAL A 548 22.92 -7.34 3.76
CA VAL A 548 21.67 -7.25 2.99
C VAL A 548 20.54 -6.88 3.96
N ALA A 549 19.78 -5.86 3.59
CA ALA A 549 18.68 -5.38 4.43
C ALA A 549 17.51 -6.37 4.44
N SER A 550 16.86 -6.52 5.59
CA SER A 550 15.65 -7.34 5.69
C SER A 550 14.46 -6.64 4.99
N ARG A 551 13.48 -7.42 4.58
CA ARG A 551 12.24 -6.87 3.97
C ARG A 551 11.56 -5.86 4.91
N GLU A 552 11.56 -6.15 6.21
CA GLU A 552 10.96 -5.25 7.21
C GLU A 552 11.70 -3.92 7.30
N ASP A 553 13.02 -3.95 7.21
CA ASP A 553 13.83 -2.72 7.20
C ASP A 553 13.57 -1.89 5.94
N VAL A 554 13.49 -2.55 4.78
CA VAL A 554 13.23 -1.88 3.49
C VAL A 554 11.87 -1.17 3.52
N GLN A 555 10.86 -1.82 4.07
CA GLN A 555 9.50 -1.27 4.11
C GLN A 555 9.34 -0.04 5.03
N LYS A 556 10.32 0.25 5.87
CA LYS A 556 10.33 1.47 6.69
C LYS A 556 10.55 2.75 5.87
N PHE A 557 11.05 2.62 4.64
CA PHE A 557 11.38 3.77 3.80
C PHE A 557 10.44 3.88 2.60
N GLU A 558 9.86 5.04 2.43
CA GLU A 558 8.85 5.32 1.43
C GLU A 558 9.37 5.18 -0.01
N ILE A 559 10.65 5.50 -0.28
CA ILE A 559 11.24 5.38 -1.63
C ILE A 559 11.27 3.93 -2.16
N TRP A 560 11.10 2.94 -1.29
CA TRP A 560 10.90 1.54 -1.69
C TRP A 560 9.45 1.11 -1.54
N ARG A 561 8.82 1.49 -0.42
CA ARG A 561 7.45 1.09 -0.11
C ARG A 561 6.41 1.64 -1.09
N LEU A 562 6.62 2.87 -1.57
CA LEU A 562 5.66 3.57 -2.44
C LEU A 562 5.99 3.48 -3.93
N ASP A 563 6.93 2.63 -4.31
CA ASP A 563 7.33 2.45 -5.71
C ASP A 563 6.36 1.55 -6.52
N ALA A 564 5.45 0.88 -5.87
CA ALA A 564 4.47 0.04 -6.57
C ALA A 564 3.44 0.87 -7.35
N LEU A 565 3.08 0.39 -8.55
CA LEU A 565 2.04 1.01 -9.38
C LEU A 565 0.63 0.68 -8.85
N GLU A 566 0.44 0.84 -7.55
CA GLU A 566 -0.83 0.58 -6.86
C GLU A 566 -1.15 1.71 -5.88
N LEU A 567 -2.43 1.99 -5.72
CA LEU A 567 -2.92 2.95 -4.73
C LEU A 567 -2.86 2.42 -3.31
#